data_880642d8d40c614c183450e1ea8aabb1
#
_entry.id   880642d8d40c614c183450e1ea8aabb1
#
_cell.length_a   1.000
_cell.length_b   1.000
_cell.length_c   1.000
_cell.angle_alpha   90.00
_cell.angle_beta   90.00
_cell.angle_gamma   90.00
#
_symmetry.space_group_name_H-M   'P 1'
#
loop_
_entity.id
_entity.type
_entity.pdbx_description
1 polymer ?
#
loop_
_entity_poly.entity_id
_entity_poly.type
_entity_poly.pdbx_seq_one_letter_code
_entity_poly.pdbx_strand_id
1 'polypeptide(L)'
;INMTKEQHIDYVVMGTEGATGLKEFFIGTATASVMTGTKALVLGIPSESNYEPIKKIGFTTQFTIEELDSLRKLLPLARGFDAEIECIYVRTADNHVNEVIIADWKVIFKEEKVTFHIIDSNEVEDTIIEFINTNNIHLLAMLNHKRSFWESLFHTSLTKKMAWHLKVPLLALHDN
;
A
#
# COMPACT_ATOMS: atom_id res chain seq x y z
N ILE A 1 -3.20 15.23 12.71
CA ILE A 1 -4.58 14.94 12.25
C ILE A 1 -5.39 16.24 12.13
N ASN A 2 -5.46 17.09 13.16
CA ASN A 2 -6.20 18.36 13.05
C ASN A 2 -5.60 19.29 12.00
N MET A 3 -4.27 19.44 11.99
CA MET A 3 -3.53 20.26 11.03
C MET A 3 -3.79 19.85 9.57
N THR A 4 -3.90 18.55 9.28
CA THR A 4 -4.15 18.07 7.90
C THR A 4 -5.52 18.52 7.39
N LYS A 5 -6.51 18.61 8.27
CA LYS A 5 -7.87 19.08 7.93
C LYS A 5 -7.93 20.59 7.76
N GLU A 6 -7.30 21.34 8.68
CA GLU A 6 -7.35 22.81 8.70
C GLU A 6 -6.54 23.46 7.58
N GLN A 7 -5.45 22.83 7.15
CA GLN A 7 -4.53 23.38 6.15
C GLN A 7 -4.64 22.70 4.78
N HIS A 8 -5.63 21.85 4.54
CA HIS A 8 -5.84 21.13 3.27
C HIS A 8 -4.56 20.44 2.77
N ILE A 9 -3.90 19.68 3.66
CA ILE A 9 -2.68 18.97 3.34
C ILE A 9 -3.02 17.71 2.53
N ASP A 10 -2.42 17.59 1.35
CA ASP A 10 -2.61 16.44 0.46
C ASP A 10 -1.70 15.27 0.84
N TYR A 11 -0.49 15.54 1.33
CA TYR A 11 0.51 14.53 1.65
C TYR A 11 1.11 14.73 3.04
N VAL A 12 1.28 13.63 3.76
CA VAL A 12 2.06 13.55 5.00
C VAL A 12 3.19 12.57 4.81
N VAL A 13 4.43 13.00 5.04
CA VAL A 13 5.61 12.11 5.00
C VAL A 13 6.15 11.97 6.41
N MET A 14 6.36 10.74 6.87
CA MET A 14 6.86 10.48 8.21
C MET A 14 7.64 9.17 8.28
N GLY A 15 8.57 9.09 9.23
CA GLY A 15 9.26 7.84 9.53
C GLY A 15 8.30 6.81 10.13
N THR A 16 8.54 5.52 9.89
CA THR A 16 7.73 4.45 10.48
C THR A 16 8.14 4.12 11.91
N GLU A 17 9.34 4.48 12.34
CA GLU A 17 9.83 4.24 13.71
C GLU A 17 9.37 5.33 14.68
N GLY A 18 8.95 4.90 15.88
CA GLY A 18 8.69 5.81 17.00
C GLY A 18 9.96 6.09 17.82
N ALA A 19 9.91 7.11 18.68
CA ALA A 19 11.03 7.57 19.53
C ALA A 19 11.56 6.55 20.57
N THR A 20 10.98 5.36 20.66
CA THR A 20 11.32 4.35 21.66
C THR A 20 12.49 3.44 21.29
N GLY A 21 13.08 3.58 20.10
CA GLY A 21 14.34 2.93 19.73
C GLY A 21 14.34 1.39 19.80
N LEU A 22 13.19 0.76 19.89
CA LEU A 22 13.08 -0.69 19.79
C LEU A 22 13.44 -1.08 18.37
N LYS A 23 14.47 -1.91 18.22
CA LYS A 23 15.01 -2.42 16.94
C LYS A 23 14.04 -3.34 16.18
N GLU A 24 12.79 -3.34 16.53
CA GLU A 24 11.76 -4.12 15.87
C GLU A 24 10.95 -3.18 14.97
N PHE A 25 10.87 -3.51 13.70
CA PHE A 25 10.14 -2.81 12.66
C PHE A 25 8.64 -2.75 13.01
N PHE A 26 8.26 -1.76 13.78
CA PHE A 26 6.85 -1.43 13.99
C PHE A 26 6.57 -0.10 13.30
N ILE A 27 5.52 -0.04 12.49
CA ILE A 27 4.91 1.25 12.22
C ILE A 27 4.50 1.78 13.58
N GLY A 28 5.22 2.79 14.06
CA GLY A 28 5.00 3.36 15.38
C GLY A 28 3.53 3.79 15.54
N THR A 29 3.02 3.72 16.75
CA THR A 29 1.62 4.08 17.05
C THR A 29 1.24 5.46 16.52
N ALA A 30 2.19 6.41 16.48
CA ALA A 30 2.01 7.73 15.90
C ALA A 30 1.75 7.66 14.38
N THR A 31 2.57 6.91 13.65
CA THR A 31 2.43 6.74 12.19
C THR A 31 1.14 6.00 11.85
N ALA A 32 0.85 4.90 12.56
CA ALA A 32 -0.39 4.17 12.42
C ALA A 32 -1.61 5.07 12.68
N SER A 33 -1.58 5.90 13.74
CA SER A 33 -2.66 6.83 14.06
C SER A 33 -2.85 7.90 12.98
N VAL A 34 -1.77 8.38 12.37
CA VAL A 34 -1.87 9.34 11.25
C VAL A 34 -2.40 8.64 10.01
N MET A 35 -1.87 7.46 9.67
CA MET A 35 -2.35 6.65 8.54
C MET A 35 -3.83 6.31 8.62
N THR A 36 -4.39 6.14 9.81
CA THR A 36 -5.81 5.80 10.00
C THR A 36 -6.71 7.00 10.26
N GLY A 37 -6.16 8.11 10.71
CA GLY A 37 -6.92 9.27 11.21
C GLY A 37 -6.99 10.49 10.29
N THR A 38 -6.30 10.49 9.15
CA THR A 38 -6.34 11.60 8.18
C THR A 38 -6.91 11.13 6.84
N LYS A 39 -7.36 12.09 6.03
CA LYS A 39 -7.71 11.87 4.61
C LYS A 39 -6.54 12.18 3.66
N ALA A 40 -5.47 12.77 4.16
CA ALA A 40 -4.26 13.01 3.37
C ALA A 40 -3.58 11.67 3.04
N LEU A 41 -2.88 11.61 1.91
CA LEU A 41 -2.02 10.48 1.56
C LEU A 41 -0.84 10.43 2.55
N VAL A 42 -0.64 9.32 3.22
CA VAL A 42 0.42 9.19 4.22
C VAL A 42 1.52 8.27 3.73
N LEU A 43 2.71 8.84 3.55
CA LEU A 43 3.90 8.09 3.16
C LEU A 43 4.74 7.79 4.40
N GLY A 44 4.77 6.52 4.78
CA GLY A 44 5.64 5.99 5.83
C GLY A 44 6.98 5.52 5.26
N ILE A 45 8.08 6.09 5.77
CA ILE A 45 9.44 5.75 5.32
C ILE A 45 10.10 4.87 6.38
N PRO A 46 10.46 3.60 6.05
CA PRO A 46 11.25 2.76 6.94
C PRO A 46 12.65 3.34 7.17
N SER A 47 13.20 3.16 8.37
CA SER A 47 14.55 3.65 8.71
C SER A 47 15.65 3.00 7.87
N GLU A 48 15.45 1.76 7.45
CA GLU A 48 16.40 1.01 6.62
C GLU A 48 16.21 1.23 5.12
N SER A 49 15.20 2.04 4.71
CA SER A 49 15.01 2.31 3.29
C SER A 49 16.10 3.26 2.79
N ASN A 50 16.72 2.88 1.69
CA ASN A 50 17.60 3.77 0.93
C ASN A 50 16.77 4.55 -0.09
N TYR A 51 17.19 5.79 -0.37
CA TYR A 51 16.58 6.55 -1.45
C TYR A 51 16.94 5.90 -2.79
N GLU A 52 15.91 5.48 -3.50
CA GLU A 52 15.99 5.03 -4.89
C GLU A 52 14.90 5.73 -5.71
N PRO A 53 15.15 6.02 -7.01
CA PRO A 53 14.11 6.55 -7.87
C PRO A 53 12.92 5.59 -7.94
N ILE A 54 11.73 6.07 -7.65
CA ILE A 54 10.51 5.26 -7.72
C ILE A 54 10.17 4.99 -9.17
N LYS A 55 10.36 3.75 -9.63
CA LYS A 55 10.04 3.28 -10.98
C LYS A 55 8.93 2.25 -11.01
N LYS A 56 8.67 1.58 -9.90
CA LYS A 56 7.59 0.63 -9.75
C LYS A 56 6.86 0.85 -8.43
N ILE A 57 5.54 0.97 -8.51
CA ILE A 57 4.64 1.11 -7.38
C ILE A 57 3.78 -0.15 -7.31
N GLY A 58 3.92 -0.93 -6.24
CA GLY A 58 3.00 -2.02 -5.94
C GLY A 58 1.70 -1.45 -5.40
N PHE A 59 0.56 -1.91 -5.87
CA PHE A 59 -0.76 -1.57 -5.36
C PHE A 59 -1.51 -2.84 -4.99
N THR A 60 -1.75 -3.07 -3.71
CA THR A 60 -2.55 -4.23 -3.28
C THR A 60 -4.02 -3.96 -3.51
N THR A 61 -4.74 -4.95 -4.04
CA THR A 61 -6.15 -4.80 -4.39
C THR A 61 -6.94 -6.10 -4.15
N GLN A 62 -8.22 -5.95 -3.84
CA GLN A 62 -9.25 -6.99 -3.89
C GLN A 62 -10.32 -6.65 -4.96
N PHE A 63 -10.01 -5.70 -5.83
CA PHE A 63 -10.88 -5.21 -6.91
C PHE A 63 -12.22 -4.62 -6.41
N THR A 64 -12.19 -3.92 -5.27
CA THR A 64 -13.36 -3.17 -4.79
C THR A 64 -13.51 -1.82 -5.52
N ILE A 65 -14.67 -1.22 -5.40
CA ILE A 65 -14.93 0.09 -6.04
C ILE A 65 -14.10 1.21 -5.41
N GLU A 66 -13.90 1.15 -4.10
CA GLU A 66 -13.07 2.10 -3.36
C GLU A 66 -11.60 2.02 -3.77
N GLU A 67 -11.11 0.81 -4.06
CA GLU A 67 -9.76 0.59 -4.58
C GLU A 67 -9.62 1.05 -6.03
N LEU A 68 -10.67 0.96 -6.85
CA LEU A 68 -10.68 1.51 -8.21
C LEU A 68 -10.45 3.03 -8.19
N ASP A 69 -11.15 3.74 -7.31
CA ASP A 69 -10.99 5.18 -7.15
C ASP A 69 -9.64 5.54 -6.53
N SER A 70 -9.13 4.72 -5.62
CA SER A 70 -7.80 4.88 -5.04
C SER A 70 -6.69 4.67 -6.08
N LEU A 71 -6.83 3.69 -6.97
CA LEU A 71 -5.90 3.50 -8.08
C LEU A 71 -5.90 4.69 -9.04
N ARG A 72 -7.08 5.28 -9.33
CA ARG A 72 -7.16 6.52 -10.12
C ARG A 72 -6.44 7.69 -9.46
N LYS A 73 -6.53 7.83 -8.13
CA LYS A 73 -5.79 8.86 -7.36
C LYS A 73 -4.29 8.62 -7.36
N LEU A 74 -3.83 7.37 -7.49
CA LEU A 74 -2.41 7.01 -7.54
C LEU A 74 -1.77 7.35 -8.90
N LEU A 75 -2.54 7.37 -10.00
CA LEU A 75 -2.01 7.61 -11.34
C LEU A 75 -1.22 8.93 -11.49
N PRO A 76 -1.69 10.10 -10.99
CA PRO A 76 -0.91 11.33 -11.08
C PRO A 76 0.45 11.24 -10.41
N LEU A 77 0.53 10.55 -9.26
CA LEU A 77 1.79 10.32 -8.56
C LEU A 77 2.72 9.41 -9.38
N ALA A 78 2.20 8.31 -9.92
CA ALA A 78 2.96 7.40 -10.77
C ALA A 78 3.49 8.10 -12.02
N ARG A 79 2.68 8.91 -12.68
CA ARG A 79 3.11 9.73 -13.84
C ARG A 79 4.20 10.74 -13.46
N GLY A 80 4.09 11.37 -12.28
CA GLY A 80 5.11 12.31 -11.78
C GLY A 80 6.47 11.66 -11.56
N PHE A 81 6.52 10.40 -11.20
CA PHE A 81 7.74 9.60 -11.05
C PHE A 81 8.17 8.88 -12.35
N ASP A 82 7.37 8.94 -13.40
CA ASP A 82 7.50 8.06 -14.58
C ASP A 82 7.59 6.57 -14.15
N ALA A 83 6.70 6.17 -13.25
CA ALA A 83 6.63 4.85 -12.65
C ALA A 83 5.51 4.00 -13.25
N GLU A 84 5.70 2.70 -13.21
CA GLU A 84 4.68 1.69 -13.50
C GLU A 84 3.93 1.31 -12.22
N ILE A 85 2.65 0.96 -12.33
CA ILE A 85 1.86 0.44 -11.22
C ILE A 85 1.65 -1.06 -11.41
N GLU A 86 2.08 -1.84 -10.44
CA GLU A 86 1.90 -3.30 -10.36
C GLU A 86 0.77 -3.61 -9.37
N CYS A 87 -0.44 -3.85 -9.87
CA CYS A 87 -1.58 -4.23 -9.06
C CYS A 87 -1.44 -5.69 -8.62
N ILE A 88 -1.47 -5.94 -7.33
CA ILE A 88 -1.21 -7.24 -6.72
C ILE A 88 -2.51 -7.73 -6.06
N TYR A 89 -3.08 -8.80 -6.57
CA TYR A 89 -4.20 -9.52 -5.97
C TYR A 89 -3.74 -10.91 -5.56
N VAL A 90 -3.81 -11.21 -4.27
CA VAL A 90 -3.57 -12.58 -3.77
C VAL A 90 -4.91 -13.26 -3.60
N ARG A 91 -5.16 -14.26 -4.44
CA ARG A 91 -6.37 -15.06 -4.39
C ARG A 91 -6.19 -16.21 -3.41
N THR A 92 -7.04 -16.25 -2.39
CA THR A 92 -7.07 -17.31 -1.38
C THR A 92 -8.24 -18.25 -1.64
N ALA A 93 -8.33 -19.33 -0.86
CA ALA A 93 -9.49 -20.24 -0.91
C ALA A 93 -10.81 -19.53 -0.53
N ASP A 94 -10.73 -18.48 0.29
CA ASP A 94 -11.91 -17.80 0.86
C ASP A 94 -12.28 -16.51 0.12
N ASN A 95 -11.43 -15.98 -0.77
CA ASN A 95 -11.73 -14.79 -1.55
C ASN A 95 -11.74 -15.07 -3.05
N HIS A 96 -12.85 -14.81 -3.69
CA HIS A 96 -13.01 -14.96 -5.13
C HIS A 96 -13.51 -13.66 -5.72
N VAL A 97 -12.67 -13.02 -6.53
CA VAL A 97 -13.10 -11.87 -7.34
C VAL A 97 -13.64 -12.40 -8.68
N ASN A 98 -14.74 -11.81 -9.13
CA ASN A 98 -15.30 -12.11 -10.43
C ASN A 98 -14.32 -11.70 -11.54
N GLU A 99 -13.97 -12.62 -12.42
CA GLU A 99 -13.05 -12.38 -13.54
C GLU A 99 -13.53 -11.24 -14.48
N VAL A 100 -14.85 -10.98 -14.52
CA VAL A 100 -15.41 -9.84 -15.25
C VAL A 100 -14.90 -8.51 -14.68
N ILE A 101 -14.88 -8.38 -13.34
CA ILE A 101 -14.37 -7.17 -12.68
C ILE A 101 -12.91 -6.93 -13.02
N ILE A 102 -12.10 -8.01 -12.99
CA ILE A 102 -10.67 -7.93 -13.36
C ILE A 102 -10.52 -7.49 -14.82
N ALA A 103 -11.33 -8.04 -15.72
CA ALA A 103 -11.32 -7.66 -17.13
C ALA A 103 -11.73 -6.19 -17.32
N ASP A 104 -12.75 -5.73 -16.60
CA ASP A 104 -13.19 -4.32 -16.64
C ASP A 104 -12.09 -3.37 -16.19
N TRP A 105 -11.37 -3.70 -15.10
CA TRP A 105 -10.23 -2.88 -14.66
C TRP A 105 -9.10 -2.84 -15.70
N LYS A 106 -8.79 -3.96 -16.34
CA LYS A 106 -7.81 -4.00 -17.43
C LYS A 106 -8.21 -3.10 -18.61
N VAL A 107 -9.50 -3.03 -18.92
CA VAL A 107 -10.03 -2.12 -19.95
C VAL A 107 -9.95 -0.66 -19.52
N ILE A 108 -10.32 -0.35 -18.27
CA ILE A 108 -10.29 1.02 -17.71
C ILE A 108 -8.87 1.61 -17.74
N PHE A 109 -7.86 0.80 -17.41
CA PHE A 109 -6.47 1.25 -17.30
C PHE A 109 -5.58 0.87 -18.49
N LYS A 110 -6.16 0.46 -19.63
CA LYS A 110 -5.40 -0.03 -20.82
C LYS A 110 -4.40 0.97 -21.40
N GLU A 111 -4.64 2.27 -21.24
CA GLU A 111 -3.75 3.35 -21.72
C GLU A 111 -2.74 3.81 -20.65
N GLU A 112 -2.78 3.22 -19.46
CA GLU A 112 -1.91 3.53 -18.34
C GLU A 112 -0.81 2.48 -18.17
N LYS A 113 0.30 2.85 -17.56
CA LYS A 113 1.35 1.90 -17.17
C LYS A 113 0.91 1.10 -15.94
N VAL A 114 -0.14 0.29 -16.08
CA VAL A 114 -0.73 -0.54 -15.00
C VAL A 114 -0.75 -2.00 -15.42
N THR A 115 -0.13 -2.85 -14.62
CA THR A 115 -0.13 -4.31 -14.81
C THR A 115 -0.87 -4.99 -13.65
N PHE A 116 -1.62 -6.06 -13.93
CA PHE A 116 -2.40 -6.79 -12.95
C PHE A 116 -1.83 -8.19 -12.74
N HIS A 117 -1.44 -8.50 -11.51
CA HIS A 117 -0.93 -9.79 -11.07
C HIS A 117 -1.96 -10.48 -10.17
N ILE A 118 -2.37 -11.68 -10.55
CA ILE A 118 -3.25 -12.54 -9.77
C ILE A 118 -2.43 -13.74 -9.33
N ILE A 119 -2.24 -13.87 -8.01
CA ILE A 119 -1.35 -14.88 -7.43
C ILE A 119 -2.17 -15.76 -6.50
N ASP A 120 -2.19 -17.07 -6.76
CA ASP A 120 -2.86 -18.03 -5.90
C ASP A 120 -1.98 -18.38 -4.70
N SER A 121 -2.44 -18.02 -3.49
CA SER A 121 -1.74 -18.34 -2.25
C SER A 121 -2.66 -18.15 -1.05
N ASN A 122 -2.49 -18.96 -0.01
CA ASN A 122 -3.15 -18.75 1.28
C ASN A 122 -2.31 -17.88 2.25
N GLU A 123 -1.06 -17.61 1.90
CA GLU A 123 -0.11 -16.80 2.69
C GLU A 123 -0.01 -15.40 2.07
N VAL A 124 -1.05 -14.58 2.28
CA VAL A 124 -1.23 -13.28 1.59
C VAL A 124 -0.04 -12.36 1.82
N GLU A 125 0.37 -12.20 3.07
CA GLU A 125 1.43 -11.29 3.47
C GLU A 125 2.80 -11.72 2.91
N ASP A 126 3.16 -12.99 3.09
CA ASP A 126 4.44 -13.53 2.59
C ASP A 126 4.50 -13.43 1.05
N THR A 127 3.38 -13.66 0.36
CA THR A 127 3.27 -13.53 -1.10
C THR A 127 3.49 -12.08 -1.56
N ILE A 128 2.91 -11.10 -0.86
CA ILE A 128 3.10 -9.68 -1.18
C ILE A 128 4.56 -9.28 -0.96
N ILE A 129 5.19 -9.69 0.15
CA ILE A 129 6.60 -9.42 0.44
C ILE A 129 7.52 -10.04 -0.62
N GLU A 130 7.28 -11.29 -0.98
CA GLU A 130 8.03 -11.97 -2.03
C GLU A 130 7.89 -11.25 -3.36
N PHE A 131 6.66 -10.84 -3.71
CA PHE A 131 6.40 -10.06 -4.93
C PHE A 131 7.17 -8.74 -4.95
N ILE A 132 7.16 -7.99 -3.83
CA ILE A 132 7.89 -6.73 -3.70
C ILE A 132 9.38 -6.92 -3.99
N ASN A 133 9.99 -7.93 -3.37
CA ASN A 133 11.41 -8.20 -3.51
C ASN A 133 11.78 -8.72 -4.92
N THR A 134 10.97 -9.63 -5.47
CA THR A 134 11.24 -10.26 -6.77
C THR A 134 11.05 -9.30 -7.93
N ASN A 135 10.07 -8.39 -7.84
CA ASN A 135 9.72 -7.46 -8.92
C ASN A 135 10.35 -6.07 -8.76
N ASN A 136 11.23 -5.88 -7.78
CA ASN A 136 11.88 -4.60 -7.49
C ASN A 136 10.85 -3.47 -7.32
N ILE A 137 9.88 -3.66 -6.46
CA ILE A 137 8.91 -2.62 -6.10
C ILE A 137 9.61 -1.58 -5.21
N HIS A 138 9.46 -0.29 -5.53
CA HIS A 138 10.13 0.81 -4.82
C HIS A 138 9.22 1.53 -3.83
N LEU A 139 7.90 1.37 -3.99
CA LEU A 139 6.86 1.95 -3.14
C LEU A 139 5.68 0.99 -3.09
N LEU A 140 5.18 0.66 -1.90
CA LEU A 140 3.93 -0.08 -1.74
C LEU A 140 2.80 0.88 -1.42
N ALA A 141 1.76 0.88 -2.23
CA ALA A 141 0.53 1.63 -2.02
C ALA A 141 -0.62 0.70 -1.61
N MET A 142 -1.38 1.09 -0.61
CA MET A 142 -2.47 0.29 -0.06
C MET A 142 -3.63 1.18 0.35
N LEU A 143 -4.87 0.74 0.09
CA LEU A 143 -6.05 1.41 0.60
C LEU A 143 -6.27 1.07 2.07
N ASN A 144 -6.44 2.11 2.88
CA ASN A 144 -6.81 1.95 4.28
C ASN A 144 -8.33 1.71 4.38
N HIS A 145 -8.75 0.47 4.22
CA HIS A 145 -10.11 0.06 4.56
C HIS A 145 -10.30 0.11 6.07
N LYS A 146 -11.33 0.81 6.54
CA LYS A 146 -11.68 0.90 7.97
C LYS A 146 -11.60 -0.48 8.63
N ARG A 147 -10.56 -0.69 9.46
CA ARG A 147 -10.33 -1.75 10.44
C ARG A 147 -9.79 -3.11 10.00
N SER A 148 -10.04 -3.67 8.80
CA SER A 148 -9.75 -5.09 8.59
C SER A 148 -8.29 -5.40 8.27
N PHE A 149 -7.70 -4.74 7.26
CA PHE A 149 -6.35 -5.07 6.79
C PHE A 149 -5.25 -4.42 7.64
N TRP A 150 -5.42 -3.13 8.00
CA TRP A 150 -4.47 -2.41 8.84
C TRP A 150 -4.44 -2.95 10.28
N GLU A 151 -5.59 -3.39 10.82
CA GLU A 151 -5.61 -4.07 12.12
C GLU A 151 -4.90 -5.42 12.05
N SER A 152 -5.02 -6.16 10.96
CA SER A 152 -4.23 -7.39 10.77
C SER A 152 -2.74 -7.07 10.63
N LEU A 153 -2.36 -6.02 9.91
CA LEU A 153 -0.98 -5.53 9.83
C LEU A 153 -0.43 -5.04 11.18
N PHE A 154 -1.27 -4.60 12.13
CA PHE A 154 -0.81 -4.02 13.39
C PHE A 154 -1.06 -4.91 14.63
N HIS A 155 -1.89 -5.93 14.55
CA HIS A 155 -2.34 -6.69 15.72
C HIS A 155 -2.04 -8.19 15.71
N THR A 156 -1.59 -8.78 14.61
CA THR A 156 -1.26 -10.20 14.56
C THR A 156 0.25 -10.48 14.58
N SER A 157 0.66 -11.67 15.01
CA SER A 157 2.06 -12.11 14.98
C SER A 157 2.62 -12.20 13.56
N LEU A 158 1.76 -12.31 12.54
CA LEU A 158 2.07 -12.29 11.12
C LEU A 158 2.55 -10.90 10.67
N THR A 159 1.93 -9.85 11.19
CA THR A 159 2.33 -8.45 10.94
C THR A 159 3.75 -8.15 11.37
N LYS A 160 4.22 -8.83 12.41
CA LYS A 160 5.63 -8.75 12.81
C LYS A 160 6.54 -9.18 11.67
N LYS A 161 6.19 -10.24 10.93
CA LYS A 161 6.99 -10.70 9.77
C LYS A 161 7.01 -9.67 8.63
N MET A 162 5.86 -9.09 8.25
CA MET A 162 5.83 -8.05 7.20
C MET A 162 6.62 -6.81 7.59
N ALA A 163 6.45 -6.33 8.82
CA ALA A 163 7.20 -5.20 9.34
C ALA A 163 8.72 -5.44 9.31
N TRP A 164 9.16 -6.68 9.54
CA TRP A 164 10.59 -7.05 9.51
C TRP A 164 11.19 -7.12 8.10
N HIS A 165 10.37 -7.23 7.06
CA HIS A 165 10.84 -7.46 5.70
C HIS A 165 10.52 -6.35 4.71
N LEU A 166 9.65 -5.41 5.07
CA LEU A 166 9.28 -4.32 4.18
C LEU A 166 10.33 -3.20 4.25
N LYS A 167 11.25 -3.19 3.30
CA LYS A 167 12.29 -2.16 3.18
C LYS A 167 11.88 -0.98 2.29
N VAL A 168 10.72 -1.08 1.65
CA VAL A 168 10.19 -0.06 0.76
C VAL A 168 9.23 0.88 1.49
N PRO A 169 9.16 2.16 1.11
CA PRO A 169 8.15 3.08 1.62
C PRO A 169 6.72 2.57 1.42
N LEU A 170 5.85 2.91 2.36
CA LEU A 170 4.45 2.52 2.36
C LEU A 170 3.55 3.75 2.21
N LEU A 171 2.73 3.80 1.17
CA LEU A 171 1.74 4.85 0.92
C LEU A 171 0.35 4.36 1.33
N ALA A 172 -0.20 4.96 2.38
CA ALA A 172 -1.57 4.75 2.78
C ALA A 172 -2.51 5.67 1.99
N LEU A 173 -3.42 5.06 1.24
CA LEU A 173 -4.52 5.70 0.52
C LEU A 173 -5.79 5.65 1.36
N HIS A 174 -6.70 6.59 1.15
CA HIS A 174 -7.96 6.66 1.87
C HIS A 174 -9.14 6.67 0.91
N ASP A 175 -10.21 5.96 1.29
CA ASP A 175 -11.53 6.12 0.69
C ASP A 175 -12.10 7.51 1.05
N ASN A 176 -12.90 8.07 0.19
CA ASN A 176 -13.54 9.37 0.42
C ASN A 176 -14.72 9.27 1.37
#